data_520d35082b7f6eaf12cf503deea5cd0a
#
_entry.id   520d35082b7f6eaf12cf503deea5cd0a
#
_cell.length_a   1.000
_cell.length_b   1.000
_cell.length_c   1.000
_cell.angle_alpha   90.00
_cell.angle_beta   90.00
_cell.angle_gamma   90.00
#
_symmetry.space_group_name_H-M   'P 1'
#
loop_
_entity.id
_entity.type
_entity.pdbx_description
1 polymer ?
#
loop_
_entity_poly.entity_id
_entity_poly.type
_entity_poly.pdbx_seq_one_letter_code
_entity_poly.pdbx_strand_id
1 'polypeptide(L)'
;MSDLFTTADIPEPRDEMIAPGAVLLRGFALPLVDGILGALGDISTQAPFRHMTTPWGAAMSVAMTNCGDAGWLTDRAGYRYDRIDPETG
;
A
#
# COMPACT_ATOMS: atom_id res chain seq x y z
N MET A 1 -4.33 4.20 -20.39
CA MET A 1 -5.00 2.99 -19.90
C MET A 1 -6.40 3.38 -19.46
N SER A 2 -7.22 3.53 -20.37
CA SER A 2 -8.52 4.09 -20.12
C SER A 2 -9.55 3.09 -19.65
N ASP A 3 -9.36 1.82 -19.94
CA ASP A 3 -10.53 0.96 -20.01
C ASP A 3 -10.53 -0.20 -19.03
N LEU A 4 -9.65 -0.15 -18.02
CA LEU A 4 -9.69 -1.15 -16.96
C LEU A 4 -11.00 -1.12 -16.19
N PHE A 5 -11.61 0.06 -16.08
CA PHE A 5 -12.83 0.26 -15.30
C PHE A 5 -13.86 1.04 -16.11
N THR A 6 -14.24 0.50 -17.26
CA THR A 6 -15.37 1.06 -18.01
C THR A 6 -16.66 0.75 -17.25
N THR A 7 -17.71 1.51 -17.53
CA THR A 7 -19.01 1.27 -16.89
C THR A 7 -19.49 -0.16 -17.10
N ALA A 8 -19.20 -0.75 -18.26
CA ALA A 8 -19.61 -2.13 -18.57
C ALA A 8 -18.84 -3.17 -17.75
N ASP A 9 -17.65 -2.84 -17.27
CA ASP A 9 -16.76 -3.77 -16.55
C ASP A 9 -16.84 -3.60 -15.04
N ILE A 10 -17.57 -2.58 -14.54
CA ILE A 10 -17.70 -2.36 -13.11
C ILE A 10 -18.68 -3.38 -12.52
N PRO A 11 -18.22 -4.26 -11.62
CA PRO A 11 -19.12 -5.23 -11.02
C PRO A 11 -20.11 -4.57 -10.05
N GLU A 12 -21.30 -5.14 -9.97
CA GLU A 12 -22.26 -4.76 -8.93
C GLU A 12 -21.68 -5.09 -7.55
N PRO A 13 -21.83 -4.20 -6.55
CA PRO A 13 -21.42 -4.52 -5.18
C PRO A 13 -22.15 -5.76 -4.68
N ARG A 14 -21.41 -6.79 -4.32
CA ARG A 14 -21.95 -8.03 -3.76
C ARG A 14 -20.87 -8.83 -3.06
N ASP A 15 -21.28 -9.62 -2.10
CA ASP A 15 -20.41 -10.54 -1.41
C ASP A 15 -20.44 -11.90 -2.11
N GLU A 16 -19.31 -12.53 -2.23
CA GLU A 16 -19.18 -13.85 -2.82
C GLU A 16 -18.31 -14.72 -1.91
N MET A 17 -18.90 -15.80 -1.40
CA MET A 17 -18.15 -16.74 -0.56
C MET A 17 -17.24 -17.58 -1.45
N ILE A 18 -15.94 -17.50 -1.21
CA ILE A 18 -14.95 -18.29 -1.94
C ILE A 18 -14.77 -19.65 -1.27
N ALA A 19 -14.72 -19.67 0.05
CA ALA A 19 -14.53 -20.86 0.88
C ALA A 19 -14.98 -20.53 2.30
N PRO A 20 -15.15 -21.53 3.17
CA PRO A 20 -15.42 -21.25 4.59
C PRO A 20 -14.37 -20.30 5.16
N GLY A 21 -14.80 -19.18 5.72
CA GLY A 21 -13.91 -18.16 6.28
C GLY A 21 -13.29 -17.20 5.27
N ALA A 22 -13.64 -17.29 3.99
CA ALA A 22 -13.10 -16.41 2.95
C ALA A 22 -14.24 -15.86 2.08
N VAL A 23 -14.35 -14.53 2.06
CA VAL A 23 -15.40 -13.84 1.30
C VAL A 23 -14.76 -12.80 0.38
N LEU A 24 -15.21 -12.75 -0.85
CA LEU A 24 -14.83 -11.70 -1.80
C LEU A 24 -15.90 -10.61 -1.80
N LEU A 25 -15.51 -9.38 -1.52
CA LEU A 25 -16.40 -8.23 -1.52
C LEU A 25 -16.28 -7.51 -2.86
N ARG A 26 -17.05 -7.95 -3.85
CA ARG A 26 -16.99 -7.38 -5.19
C ARG A 26 -17.46 -5.94 -5.20
N GLY A 27 -16.68 -5.07 -5.84
CA GLY A 27 -17.02 -3.65 -5.98
C GLY A 27 -16.92 -2.84 -4.70
N PHE A 28 -16.47 -3.43 -3.60
CA PHE A 28 -16.42 -2.77 -2.30
C PHE A 28 -15.60 -1.48 -2.32
N ALA A 29 -14.42 -1.50 -2.91
CA ALA A 29 -13.52 -0.36 -2.89
C ALA A 29 -13.71 0.61 -4.05
N LEU A 30 -14.52 0.28 -5.05
CA LEU A 30 -14.68 1.11 -6.25
C LEU A 30 -15.08 2.57 -5.93
N PRO A 31 -16.03 2.84 -5.02
CA PRO A 31 -16.37 4.22 -4.68
C PRO A 31 -15.24 5.02 -4.03
N LEU A 32 -14.20 4.31 -3.55
CA LEU A 32 -13.08 4.91 -2.82
C LEU A 32 -11.83 5.09 -3.69
N VAL A 33 -11.83 4.57 -4.93
CA VAL A 33 -10.62 4.49 -5.77
C VAL A 33 -9.98 5.85 -6.00
N ASP A 34 -10.75 6.86 -6.37
CA ASP A 34 -10.20 8.18 -6.66
C ASP A 34 -9.56 8.80 -5.41
N GLY A 35 -10.21 8.68 -4.27
CA GLY A 35 -9.66 9.15 -3.00
C GLY A 35 -8.40 8.42 -2.61
N ILE A 36 -8.36 7.10 -2.78
CA ILE A 36 -7.19 6.28 -2.46
C ILE A 36 -6.02 6.67 -3.37
N LEU A 37 -6.23 6.77 -4.67
CA LEU A 37 -5.17 7.13 -5.62
C LEU A 37 -4.65 8.54 -5.37
N GLY A 38 -5.53 9.49 -5.05
CA GLY A 38 -5.12 10.84 -4.68
C GLY A 38 -4.28 10.85 -3.41
N ALA A 39 -4.70 10.10 -2.39
CA ALA A 39 -3.93 9.99 -1.14
C ALA A 39 -2.57 9.36 -1.36
N LEU A 40 -2.48 8.32 -2.19
CA LEU A 40 -1.19 7.68 -2.52
C LEU A 40 -0.25 8.65 -3.24
N GLY A 41 -0.79 9.49 -4.14
CA GLY A 41 0.00 10.52 -4.80
C GLY A 41 0.58 11.52 -3.79
N ASP A 42 -0.23 12.00 -2.86
CA ASP A 42 0.21 12.93 -1.83
C ASP A 42 1.25 12.31 -0.90
N ILE A 43 1.01 11.07 -0.47
CA ILE A 43 1.93 10.35 0.41
C ILE A 43 3.28 10.15 -0.26
N SER A 44 3.30 9.72 -1.52
CA SER A 44 4.55 9.47 -2.24
C SER A 44 5.32 10.75 -2.55
N THR A 45 4.63 11.90 -2.60
CA THR A 45 5.29 13.20 -2.73
C THR A 45 5.94 13.63 -1.42
N GLN A 46 5.26 13.43 -0.29
CA GLN A 46 5.77 13.81 1.03
C GLN A 46 6.82 12.83 1.54
N ALA A 47 6.66 11.55 1.24
CA ALA A 47 7.57 10.47 1.64
C ALA A 47 7.89 9.62 0.41
N PRO A 48 8.86 10.02 -0.41
CA PRO A 48 9.20 9.28 -1.62
C PRO A 48 9.58 7.84 -1.34
N PHE A 49 9.26 6.96 -2.28
CA PHE A 49 9.66 5.57 -2.20
C PHE A 49 11.18 5.47 -2.10
N ARG A 50 11.66 4.58 -1.24
CA ARG A 50 13.08 4.34 -1.08
C ARG A 50 13.37 2.86 -0.87
N HIS A 51 14.62 2.47 -1.13
CA HIS A 51 15.09 1.12 -0.88
C HIS A 51 15.71 1.07 0.51
N MET A 52 15.08 0.31 1.40
CA MET A 52 15.58 0.11 2.74
C MET A 52 16.70 -0.92 2.74
N THR A 53 17.44 -1.00 3.82
CA THR A 53 18.58 -1.90 3.98
C THR A 53 18.18 -3.04 4.90
N THR A 54 18.55 -4.28 4.53
CA THR A 54 18.35 -5.43 5.41
C THR A 54 19.28 -5.35 6.63
N PRO A 55 19.00 -6.13 7.70
CA PRO A 55 19.90 -6.16 8.86
C PRO A 55 21.34 -6.56 8.50
N TRP A 56 21.51 -7.26 7.39
CA TRP A 56 22.85 -7.69 6.91
C TRP A 56 23.53 -6.66 6.01
N GLY A 57 22.89 -5.52 5.77
CA GLY A 57 23.47 -4.45 4.99
C GLY A 57 23.20 -4.47 3.50
N ALA A 58 22.36 -5.38 3.01
CA ALA A 58 21.98 -5.44 1.61
C ALA A 58 20.80 -4.52 1.34
N ALA A 59 20.80 -3.83 0.22
CA ALA A 59 19.66 -3.01 -0.20
C ALA A 59 18.50 -3.93 -0.63
N MET A 60 17.29 -3.61 -0.19
CA MET A 60 16.10 -4.33 -0.64
C MET A 60 15.78 -3.96 -2.08
N SER A 61 15.35 -4.96 -2.86
CA SER A 61 15.00 -4.75 -4.27
C SER A 61 13.71 -3.97 -4.46
N VAL A 62 12.82 -3.99 -3.48
CA VAL A 62 11.54 -3.25 -3.54
C VAL A 62 11.70 -1.87 -2.91
N ALA A 63 11.14 -0.87 -3.59
CA ALA A 63 11.02 0.46 -3.04
C ALA A 63 9.79 0.54 -2.15
N MET A 64 9.91 1.19 -1.01
CA MET A 64 8.85 1.27 0.00
C MET A 64 8.68 2.68 0.53
N THR A 65 7.47 2.97 0.95
CA THR A 65 7.16 4.15 1.75
C THR A 65 6.12 3.78 2.79
N ASN A 66 5.90 4.66 3.75
CA ASN A 66 4.94 4.47 4.82
C ASN A 66 4.16 5.75 5.08
N CYS A 67 3.01 5.60 5.71
CA CYS A 67 2.21 6.72 6.19
C CYS A 67 1.50 6.33 7.49
N GLY A 68 0.98 7.33 8.20
CA GLY A 68 0.29 7.11 9.46
C GLY A 68 1.22 7.25 10.67
N ASP A 69 0.76 6.80 11.82
CA ASP A 69 1.46 7.00 13.09
C ASP A 69 2.73 6.18 13.24
N ALA A 70 2.82 5.05 12.55
CA ALA A 70 3.99 4.20 12.58
C ALA A 70 4.12 3.50 11.23
N GLY A 71 5.34 3.27 10.80
CA GLY A 71 5.65 2.58 9.55
C GLY A 71 6.59 1.40 9.78
N TRP A 72 6.54 0.45 8.88
CA TRP A 72 7.46 -0.68 8.90
C TRP A 72 8.81 -0.26 8.32
N LEU A 73 9.87 -0.57 9.03
CA LEU A 73 11.23 -0.24 8.65
C LEU A 73 12.13 -1.44 8.73
N THR A 74 13.18 -1.42 7.93
CA THR A 74 14.31 -2.31 8.10
C THR A 74 15.62 -1.55 7.84
N ASP A 75 16.59 -1.79 8.69
CA ASP A 75 17.95 -1.31 8.56
C ASP A 75 18.88 -2.27 9.32
N ARG A 76 20.10 -1.88 9.55
CA ARG A 76 21.07 -2.73 10.27
C ARG A 76 20.64 -3.03 11.71
N ALA A 77 19.73 -2.23 12.29
CA ALA A 77 19.17 -2.50 13.60
C ALA A 77 18.04 -3.54 13.59
N GLY A 78 17.56 -3.95 12.42
CA GLY A 78 16.56 -5.00 12.26
C GLY A 78 15.22 -4.51 11.74
N TYR A 79 14.28 -5.45 11.63
CA TYR A 79 12.92 -5.18 11.21
C TYR A 79 12.11 -4.63 12.39
N ARG A 80 11.33 -3.58 12.17
CA ARG A 80 10.50 -3.02 13.23
C ARG A 80 9.46 -2.06 12.70
N TYR A 81 8.50 -1.71 13.54
CA TYR A 81 7.65 -0.54 13.34
C TYR A 81 8.22 0.62 14.14
N ASP A 82 8.25 1.79 13.56
CA ASP A 82 8.74 2.99 14.21
C ASP A 82 7.88 4.19 13.83
N ARG A 83 7.84 5.19 14.71
CA ARG A 83 7.08 6.42 14.47
C ARG A 83 7.85 7.41 13.61
N ILE A 84 9.17 7.33 13.62
CA ILE A 84 10.06 8.21 12.88
C ILE A 84 11.02 7.35 12.09
N ASP A 85 11.15 7.65 10.80
CA ASP A 85 12.15 7.01 9.96
C ASP A 85 13.53 7.60 10.32
N PRO A 86 14.46 6.78 10.80
CA PRO A 86 15.79 7.28 11.19
C PRO A 86 16.57 7.91 10.03
N GLU A 87 16.21 7.55 8.80
CA GLU A 87 16.93 8.02 7.61
C GLU A 87 16.32 9.28 7.01
N THR A 88 14.97 9.38 7.05
CA THR A 88 14.27 10.48 6.39
C THR A 88 13.55 11.43 7.36
N GLY A 89 13.30 10.97 8.55
CA GLY A 89 12.47 11.73 9.51
C GLY A 89 10.98 11.48 9.23
#